data_7226bca17c552d3dd05e6a7506b27b39
#
_entry.id   7226bca17c552d3dd05e6a7506b27b39
#
_cell.length_a   1.000
_cell.length_b   1.000
_cell.length_c   1.000
_cell.angle_alpha   90.00
_cell.angle_beta   90.00
_cell.angle_gamma   90.00
#
_symmetry.space_group_name_H-M   'P 1'
#
loop_
_entity.id
_entity.type
_entity.pdbx_description
1 polymer ?
#
loop_
_entity_poly.entity_id
_entity_poly.type
_entity_poly.pdbx_seq_one_letter_code
_entity_poly.pdbx_strand_id
1 'polypeptide(L)'
;MKRLISFLLVLVVSTTLFGILNAKQISIGYVLVGPHNDGGWSMRHHQGFQSLTKHGYKVSMVEMVPESDSKKVFSKLARKHDIVFATSFGYMDPMVKAAKKNKDTVFLHATGYKGNDENMDNYVCHSFQARYLTGIAAGLLTKTNSIGVVGSHPIPEIIRNINALTLGAQTVNPDIKVKVVWINSWFDPPKDMDAAKALLDDGNDILYTTTDSPSVVSLAQQAWKSDGKEVWSMGNDAPMGDNGPDRYITGMMFNWNVLYKHIVDQLASGKLEMNQRWAWGLQENCVGLSPWGKNVPGDVVNKVETIKMNWINDEMGTYYPF
;
A
#
# COMPACT_ATOMS: atom_id res chain seq x y z
N MET A 1 62.03 -56.29 -31.96
CA MET A 1 60.59 -56.39 -32.12
C MET A 1 59.95 -55.58 -31.09
N LYS A 2 59.59 -54.35 -31.42
CA LYS A 2 58.95 -53.38 -30.50
C LYS A 2 57.47 -53.28 -30.85
N ARG A 3 56.57 -53.70 -29.95
CA ARG A 3 55.14 -53.58 -30.12
C ARG A 3 54.70 -52.13 -29.65
N LEU A 4 54.21 -51.36 -30.58
CA LEU A 4 53.51 -50.10 -30.28
C LEU A 4 52.11 -50.44 -29.79
N ILE A 5 51.79 -49.98 -28.59
CA ILE A 5 50.43 -49.99 -28.07
C ILE A 5 49.86 -48.58 -28.28
N SER A 6 48.91 -48.49 -29.22
CA SER A 6 48.17 -47.23 -29.41
C SER A 6 47.05 -47.14 -28.37
N PHE A 7 47.13 -46.15 -27.49
CA PHE A 7 46.03 -45.75 -26.60
C PHE A 7 45.03 -44.86 -27.37
N LEU A 8 43.85 -45.37 -27.59
CA LEU A 8 42.74 -44.60 -28.14
C LEU A 8 42.07 -43.85 -27.01
N LEU A 9 42.26 -42.53 -26.92
CA LEU A 9 41.62 -41.66 -25.99
C LEU A 9 40.21 -41.33 -26.51
N VAL A 10 39.18 -41.98 -25.96
CA VAL A 10 37.79 -41.64 -26.23
C VAL A 10 37.40 -40.42 -25.41
N LEU A 11 37.32 -39.25 -26.01
CA LEU A 11 36.85 -38.01 -25.42
C LEU A 11 35.32 -38.07 -25.39
N VAL A 12 34.75 -38.42 -24.25
CA VAL A 12 33.30 -38.32 -24.03
C VAL A 12 33.00 -36.85 -23.73
N VAL A 13 32.56 -36.11 -24.74
CA VAL A 13 31.99 -34.79 -24.60
C VAL A 13 30.57 -34.95 -24.05
N SER A 14 30.44 -34.89 -22.74
CA SER A 14 29.13 -34.76 -22.10
C SER A 14 28.57 -33.35 -22.36
N THR A 15 27.77 -33.23 -23.43
CA THR A 15 26.93 -32.05 -23.64
C THR A 15 25.84 -32.04 -22.57
N THR A 16 26.11 -31.45 -21.44
CA THR A 16 25.04 -31.01 -20.53
C THR A 16 24.25 -29.94 -21.27
N LEU A 17 23.19 -30.35 -21.96
CA LEU A 17 22.13 -29.42 -22.31
C LEU A 17 21.54 -28.87 -21.04
N PHE A 18 22.05 -27.73 -20.57
CA PHE A 18 21.29 -26.85 -19.70
C PHE A 18 20.08 -26.39 -20.52
N GLY A 19 18.97 -27.10 -20.37
CA GLY A 19 17.68 -26.61 -20.82
C GLY A 19 17.47 -25.30 -20.11
N ILE A 20 17.67 -24.18 -20.80
CA ILE A 20 17.13 -22.91 -20.42
C ILE A 20 15.62 -23.14 -20.44
N LEU A 21 15.05 -23.52 -19.31
CA LEU A 21 13.62 -23.40 -19.08
C LEU A 21 13.33 -21.92 -19.35
N ASN A 22 12.83 -21.62 -20.55
CA ASN A 22 12.23 -20.32 -20.83
C ASN A 22 11.08 -20.19 -19.83
N ALA A 23 11.35 -19.56 -18.68
CA ALA A 23 10.31 -19.25 -17.73
C ALA A 23 9.22 -18.50 -18.51
N LYS A 24 7.99 -19.01 -18.49
CA LYS A 24 6.87 -18.41 -19.20
C LYS A 24 6.82 -16.94 -18.79
N GLN A 25 6.91 -16.05 -19.77
CA GLN A 25 6.79 -14.63 -19.51
C GLN A 25 5.37 -14.32 -19.05
N ILE A 26 5.21 -14.12 -17.73
CA ILE A 26 3.91 -13.83 -17.12
C ILE A 26 3.40 -12.48 -17.61
N SER A 27 2.16 -12.47 -18.04
CA SER A 27 1.40 -11.28 -18.43
C SER A 27 0.41 -10.89 -17.35
N ILE A 28 0.44 -9.61 -16.95
CA ILE A 28 -0.26 -9.07 -15.78
C ILE A 28 -1.27 -8.01 -16.24
N GLY A 29 -2.55 -8.21 -15.88
CA GLY A 29 -3.56 -7.17 -15.97
C GLY A 29 -3.84 -6.58 -14.60
N TYR A 30 -4.00 -5.26 -14.48
CA TYR A 30 -4.42 -4.65 -13.22
C TYR A 30 -5.44 -3.54 -13.45
N VAL A 31 -6.32 -3.38 -12.45
CA VAL A 31 -7.45 -2.45 -12.52
C VAL A 31 -7.40 -1.50 -11.35
N LEU A 32 -7.38 -0.21 -11.65
CA LEU A 32 -7.39 0.88 -10.68
C LEU A 32 -8.79 1.49 -10.56
N VAL A 33 -9.17 1.87 -9.35
CA VAL A 33 -10.46 2.53 -9.07
C VAL A 33 -10.41 4.02 -9.42
N GLY A 34 -9.28 4.66 -9.18
CA GLY A 34 -8.99 6.06 -9.53
C GLY A 34 -8.00 6.20 -10.68
N PRO A 35 -7.61 7.43 -11.01
CA PRO A 35 -6.55 7.69 -11.98
C PRO A 35 -5.18 7.26 -11.42
N HIS A 36 -4.30 6.80 -12.30
CA HIS A 36 -2.96 6.33 -11.92
C HIS A 36 -2.05 7.41 -11.29
N ASN A 37 -2.47 8.65 -11.30
CA ASN A 37 -1.76 9.81 -10.76
C ASN A 37 -2.57 10.57 -9.70
N ASP A 38 -3.46 9.87 -8.97
CA ASP A 38 -4.30 10.44 -7.90
C ASP A 38 -3.50 11.04 -6.71
N GLY A 39 -2.24 10.75 -6.60
CA GLY A 39 -1.37 11.20 -5.51
C GLY A 39 -1.30 10.24 -4.32
N GLY A 40 -2.11 9.18 -4.30
CA GLY A 40 -2.24 8.23 -3.21
C GLY A 40 -2.36 6.78 -3.66
N TRP A 41 -3.49 6.17 -3.40
CA TRP A 41 -3.77 4.74 -3.57
C TRP A 41 -3.49 4.21 -4.98
N SER A 42 -4.17 4.76 -6.00
CA SER A 42 -4.03 4.26 -7.37
C SER A 42 -2.63 4.51 -7.92
N MET A 43 -2.03 5.66 -7.59
CA MET A 43 -0.64 5.96 -7.95
C MET A 43 0.33 4.95 -7.35
N ARG A 44 0.20 4.58 -6.07
CA ARG A 44 1.11 3.63 -5.42
C ARG A 44 0.95 2.21 -5.99
N HIS A 45 -0.27 1.78 -6.28
CA HIS A 45 -0.50 0.52 -6.99
C HIS A 45 0.13 0.54 -8.39
N HIS A 46 -0.10 1.62 -9.16
CA HIS A 46 0.51 1.79 -10.48
C HIS A 46 2.03 1.70 -10.43
N GLN A 47 2.69 2.43 -9.52
CA GLN A 47 4.14 2.38 -9.33
C GLN A 47 4.62 0.96 -8.99
N GLY A 48 3.88 0.24 -8.15
CA GLY A 48 4.17 -1.15 -7.80
C GLY A 48 4.15 -2.05 -9.03
N PHE A 49 3.12 -1.98 -9.87
CA PHE A 49 3.04 -2.76 -11.11
C PHE A 49 4.08 -2.33 -12.14
N GLN A 50 4.33 -1.03 -12.29
CA GLN A 50 5.36 -0.54 -13.22
C GLN A 50 6.77 -1.02 -12.84
N SER A 51 7.04 -1.22 -11.54
CA SER A 51 8.32 -1.78 -11.11
C SER A 51 8.59 -3.19 -11.67
N LEU A 52 7.53 -3.97 -11.93
CA LEU A 52 7.64 -5.32 -12.49
C LEU A 52 8.17 -5.35 -13.92
N THR A 53 7.99 -4.26 -14.68
CA THR A 53 8.54 -4.15 -16.04
C THR A 53 10.07 -4.24 -16.06
N LYS A 54 10.72 -3.73 -15.00
CA LYS A 54 12.19 -3.82 -14.82
C LYS A 54 12.67 -5.26 -14.63
N HIS A 55 11.77 -6.16 -14.28
CA HIS A 55 12.02 -7.60 -14.12
C HIS A 55 11.55 -8.42 -15.32
N GLY A 56 11.20 -7.76 -16.44
CA GLY A 56 10.81 -8.40 -17.69
C GLY A 56 9.35 -8.83 -17.79
N TYR A 57 8.52 -8.51 -16.79
CA TYR A 57 7.09 -8.83 -16.83
C TYR A 57 6.32 -7.83 -17.72
N LYS A 58 5.28 -8.33 -18.41
CA LYS A 58 4.37 -7.48 -19.20
C LYS A 58 3.18 -7.06 -18.34
N VAL A 59 2.98 -5.75 -18.20
CA VAL A 59 1.85 -5.20 -17.43
C VAL A 59 0.90 -4.40 -18.31
N SER A 60 -0.39 -4.51 -18.04
CA SER A 60 -1.47 -3.79 -18.74
C SER A 60 -2.42 -3.19 -17.71
N MET A 61 -2.69 -1.89 -17.82
CA MET A 61 -3.54 -1.13 -16.93
C MET A 61 -4.92 -0.85 -17.53
N VAL A 62 -5.93 -0.86 -16.66
CA VAL A 62 -7.22 -0.19 -16.88
C VAL A 62 -7.52 0.64 -15.64
N GLU A 63 -7.72 1.93 -15.79
CA GLU A 63 -7.96 2.85 -14.68
C GLU A 63 -9.37 3.45 -14.70
N MET A 64 -9.74 4.10 -13.58
CA MET A 64 -11.04 4.78 -13.42
C MET A 64 -12.23 3.86 -13.71
N VAL A 65 -12.15 2.61 -13.25
CA VAL A 65 -13.19 1.62 -13.48
C VAL A 65 -14.22 1.68 -12.36
N PRO A 66 -15.48 2.05 -12.64
CA PRO A 66 -16.55 1.94 -11.66
C PRO A 66 -16.74 0.48 -11.19
N GLU A 67 -17.10 0.29 -9.94
CA GLU A 67 -17.31 -1.06 -9.36
C GLU A 67 -18.36 -1.86 -10.14
N SER A 68 -19.41 -1.19 -10.63
CA SER A 68 -20.47 -1.78 -11.48
C SER A 68 -19.94 -2.42 -12.77
N ASP A 69 -18.90 -1.87 -13.36
CA ASP A 69 -18.32 -2.29 -14.64
C ASP A 69 -17.14 -3.26 -14.48
N SER A 70 -16.60 -3.36 -13.27
CA SER A 70 -15.34 -4.05 -12.98
C SER A 70 -15.35 -5.54 -13.39
N LYS A 71 -16.45 -6.27 -13.17
CA LYS A 71 -16.58 -7.68 -13.61
C LYS A 71 -16.32 -7.86 -15.11
N LYS A 72 -16.84 -6.96 -15.95
CA LYS A 72 -16.67 -7.00 -17.41
C LYS A 72 -15.21 -6.75 -17.78
N VAL A 73 -14.58 -5.80 -17.09
CA VAL A 73 -13.16 -5.48 -17.27
C VAL A 73 -12.28 -6.65 -16.85
N PHE A 74 -12.51 -7.27 -15.69
CA PHE A 74 -11.78 -8.45 -15.25
C PHE A 74 -11.86 -9.60 -16.26
N SER A 75 -13.07 -9.92 -16.76
CA SER A 75 -13.24 -10.97 -17.75
C SER A 75 -12.59 -10.65 -19.10
N LYS A 76 -12.45 -9.37 -19.46
CA LYS A 76 -11.73 -8.94 -20.66
C LYS A 76 -10.21 -9.10 -20.49
N LEU A 77 -9.69 -8.72 -19.33
CA LEU A 77 -8.27 -8.88 -19.00
C LEU A 77 -7.87 -10.35 -18.91
N ALA A 78 -8.70 -11.19 -18.28
CA ALA A 78 -8.44 -12.62 -18.13
C ALA A 78 -8.18 -13.37 -19.44
N ARG A 79 -8.77 -12.91 -20.55
CA ARG A 79 -8.53 -13.52 -21.90
C ARG A 79 -7.13 -13.25 -22.45
N LYS A 80 -6.37 -12.33 -21.83
CA LYS A 80 -5.09 -11.83 -22.36
C LYS A 80 -3.96 -11.92 -21.35
N HIS A 81 -4.26 -12.23 -20.10
CA HIS A 81 -3.30 -12.18 -19.00
C HIS A 81 -3.36 -13.45 -18.15
N ASP A 82 -2.21 -13.84 -17.65
CA ASP A 82 -2.06 -14.99 -16.75
C ASP A 82 -2.58 -14.68 -15.34
N ILE A 83 -2.49 -13.40 -14.94
CA ILE A 83 -2.96 -12.92 -13.64
C ILE A 83 -3.62 -11.55 -13.78
N VAL A 84 -4.70 -11.34 -13.03
CA VAL A 84 -5.45 -10.07 -12.96
C VAL A 84 -5.53 -9.59 -11.51
N PHE A 85 -5.06 -8.39 -11.27
CA PHE A 85 -5.15 -7.72 -9.97
C PHE A 85 -6.26 -6.67 -9.96
N ALA A 86 -7.00 -6.60 -8.85
CA ALA A 86 -8.00 -5.59 -8.59
C ALA A 86 -7.64 -4.81 -7.32
N THR A 87 -7.67 -3.47 -7.38
CA THR A 87 -7.14 -2.59 -6.35
C THR A 87 -8.21 -1.76 -5.63
N SER A 88 -9.42 -2.29 -5.45
CA SER A 88 -10.48 -1.64 -4.66
C SER A 88 -11.25 -2.66 -3.85
N PHE A 89 -11.60 -2.32 -2.61
CA PHE A 89 -12.44 -3.17 -1.76
C PHE A 89 -13.76 -3.56 -2.45
N GLY A 90 -14.41 -2.63 -3.15
CA GLY A 90 -15.67 -2.86 -3.86
C GLY A 90 -15.56 -3.79 -5.07
N TYR A 91 -14.35 -4.09 -5.52
CA TYR A 91 -14.12 -5.04 -6.61
C TYR A 91 -14.25 -6.52 -6.20
N MET A 92 -14.40 -6.81 -4.92
CA MET A 92 -14.40 -8.17 -4.37
C MET A 92 -15.45 -9.09 -5.01
N ASP A 93 -16.73 -8.72 -4.95
CA ASP A 93 -17.82 -9.53 -5.50
C ASP A 93 -17.82 -9.63 -7.03
N PRO A 94 -17.54 -8.53 -7.77
CA PRO A 94 -17.29 -8.62 -9.20
C PRO A 94 -16.16 -9.59 -9.58
N MET A 95 -15.05 -9.60 -8.82
CA MET A 95 -13.92 -10.49 -9.09
C MET A 95 -14.26 -11.96 -8.81
N VAL A 96 -14.95 -12.28 -7.72
CA VAL A 96 -15.48 -13.64 -7.47
C VAL A 96 -16.27 -14.16 -8.68
N LYS A 97 -17.14 -13.32 -9.25
CA LYS A 97 -17.96 -13.68 -10.42
C LYS A 97 -17.12 -13.84 -11.70
N ALA A 98 -16.03 -13.08 -11.84
CA ALA A 98 -15.12 -13.20 -12.98
C ALA A 98 -14.25 -14.45 -12.87
N ALA A 99 -13.67 -14.73 -11.70
CA ALA A 99 -12.82 -15.89 -11.45
C ALA A 99 -13.53 -17.22 -11.72
N LYS A 100 -14.78 -17.35 -11.28
CA LYS A 100 -15.62 -18.54 -11.57
C LYS A 100 -15.74 -18.85 -13.05
N LYS A 101 -15.64 -17.85 -13.95
CA LYS A 101 -15.84 -18.00 -15.40
C LYS A 101 -14.53 -18.11 -16.18
N ASN A 102 -13.41 -17.76 -15.57
CA ASN A 102 -12.10 -17.70 -16.25
C ASN A 102 -11.07 -18.49 -15.41
N LYS A 103 -11.20 -19.81 -15.45
CA LYS A 103 -10.46 -20.73 -14.58
C LYS A 103 -8.96 -20.76 -14.84
N ASP A 104 -8.53 -20.44 -16.06
CA ASP A 104 -7.12 -20.46 -16.48
C ASP A 104 -6.34 -19.19 -16.07
N THR A 105 -7.01 -18.21 -15.45
CA THR A 105 -6.42 -16.94 -15.01
C THR A 105 -6.45 -16.87 -13.49
N VAL A 106 -5.35 -16.43 -12.89
CA VAL A 106 -5.26 -16.10 -11.45
C VAL A 106 -5.85 -14.71 -11.20
N PHE A 107 -6.62 -14.57 -10.12
CA PHE A 107 -7.24 -13.31 -9.72
C PHE A 107 -6.80 -12.93 -8.31
N LEU A 108 -6.31 -11.71 -8.12
CA LEU A 108 -5.84 -11.19 -6.84
C LEU A 108 -6.57 -9.91 -6.49
N HIS A 109 -7.17 -9.87 -5.30
CA HIS A 109 -8.00 -8.77 -4.83
C HIS A 109 -7.37 -8.05 -3.63
N ALA A 110 -7.19 -6.73 -3.72
CA ALA A 110 -6.68 -5.91 -2.62
C ALA A 110 -7.72 -5.74 -1.52
N THR A 111 -7.28 -5.86 -0.25
CA THR A 111 -8.03 -5.53 0.97
C THR A 111 -9.32 -6.31 1.20
N GLY A 112 -9.63 -7.29 0.34
CA GLY A 112 -10.79 -8.16 0.48
C GLY A 112 -10.56 -9.31 1.45
N TYR A 113 -11.61 -10.15 1.58
CA TYR A 113 -11.58 -11.34 2.42
C TYR A 113 -12.15 -12.60 1.71
N LYS A 114 -12.59 -12.45 0.46
CA LYS A 114 -13.10 -13.57 -0.35
C LYS A 114 -11.99 -14.10 -1.26
N GLY A 115 -11.95 -15.41 -1.37
CA GLY A 115 -11.08 -16.15 -2.27
C GLY A 115 -11.75 -17.46 -2.66
N ASN A 116 -11.04 -18.29 -3.39
CA ASN A 116 -11.36 -19.69 -3.63
C ASN A 116 -10.05 -20.48 -3.71
N ASP A 117 -10.15 -21.80 -3.55
CA ASP A 117 -8.97 -22.66 -3.56
C ASP A 117 -8.45 -22.98 -4.98
N GLU A 118 -9.05 -22.38 -6.02
CA GLU A 118 -8.72 -22.68 -7.41
C GLU A 118 -7.87 -21.59 -8.06
N ASN A 119 -8.39 -20.34 -8.13
CA ASN A 119 -7.77 -19.29 -8.92
C ASN A 119 -8.01 -17.86 -8.43
N MET A 120 -8.55 -17.67 -7.22
CA MET A 120 -8.76 -16.34 -6.65
C MET A 120 -8.31 -16.28 -5.20
N ASP A 121 -7.50 -15.28 -4.88
CA ASP A 121 -7.10 -14.97 -3.53
C ASP A 121 -7.12 -13.46 -3.27
N ASN A 122 -6.76 -13.05 -2.07
CA ASN A 122 -6.72 -11.66 -1.65
C ASN A 122 -5.36 -11.32 -1.01
N TYR A 123 -5.05 -10.02 -1.01
CA TYR A 123 -3.83 -9.50 -0.43
C TYR A 123 -4.09 -8.17 0.29
N VAL A 124 -3.28 -7.89 1.29
CA VAL A 124 -3.32 -6.64 2.04
C VAL A 124 -1.92 -6.27 2.53
N CYS A 125 -1.59 -4.99 2.50
CA CYS A 125 -0.52 -4.45 3.30
C CYS A 125 -1.13 -3.82 4.57
N HIS A 126 -0.65 -4.22 5.74
CA HIS A 126 -1.17 -3.80 7.04
C HIS A 126 -0.85 -2.34 7.37
N SER A 127 -1.54 -1.43 6.66
CA SER A 127 -1.40 0.03 6.81
C SER A 127 -1.57 0.53 8.25
N PHE A 128 -2.40 -0.15 9.05
CA PHE A 128 -2.63 0.19 10.44
C PHE A 128 -1.35 0.20 11.29
N GLN A 129 -0.34 -0.59 10.95
CA GLN A 129 0.95 -0.59 11.66
C GLN A 129 1.67 0.76 11.52
N ALA A 130 1.78 1.27 10.28
CA ALA A 130 2.37 2.58 10.05
C ALA A 130 1.46 3.72 10.58
N ARG A 131 0.12 3.53 10.59
CA ARG A 131 -0.82 4.49 11.18
C ARG A 131 -0.64 4.63 12.69
N TYR A 132 -0.40 3.54 13.39
CA TYR A 132 -0.07 3.56 14.81
C TYR A 132 1.18 4.42 15.08
N LEU A 133 2.22 4.25 14.26
CA LEU A 133 3.45 5.04 14.35
C LEU A 133 3.22 6.53 14.06
N THR A 134 2.41 6.86 13.05
CA THR A 134 2.04 8.26 12.77
C THR A 134 1.21 8.85 13.92
N GLY A 135 0.38 8.04 14.56
CA GLY A 135 -0.36 8.41 15.78
C GLY A 135 0.56 8.80 16.93
N ILE A 136 1.61 8.02 17.18
CA ILE A 136 2.63 8.38 18.21
C ILE A 136 3.25 9.74 17.89
N ALA A 137 3.66 9.98 16.64
CA ALA A 137 4.21 11.27 16.23
C ALA A 137 3.24 12.43 16.47
N ALA A 138 1.97 12.24 16.09
CA ALA A 138 0.90 13.23 16.32
C ALA A 138 0.70 13.51 17.80
N GLY A 139 0.67 12.45 18.62
CA GLY A 139 0.49 12.56 20.07
C GLY A 139 1.61 13.30 20.79
N LEU A 140 2.83 13.21 20.28
CA LEU A 140 4.00 13.94 20.81
C LEU A 140 4.02 15.41 20.38
N LEU A 141 3.34 15.76 19.28
CA LEU A 141 3.40 17.10 18.70
C LEU A 141 2.17 17.98 19.00
N THR A 142 1.00 17.37 19.22
CA THR A 142 -0.22 18.14 19.50
C THR A 142 -0.10 18.97 20.78
N LYS A 143 -0.60 20.20 20.72
CA LYS A 143 -0.73 21.11 21.85
C LYS A 143 -2.17 21.22 22.36
N THR A 144 -3.14 20.88 21.49
CA THR A 144 -4.58 20.97 21.84
C THR A 144 -5.19 19.63 22.26
N ASN A 145 -4.40 18.54 22.19
CA ASN A 145 -4.87 17.16 22.39
C ASN A 145 -5.98 16.77 21.39
N SER A 146 -6.01 17.39 20.21
CA SER A 146 -7.07 17.19 19.22
C SER A 146 -6.51 16.94 17.84
N ILE A 147 -6.87 15.80 17.27
CA ILE A 147 -6.49 15.37 15.92
C ILE A 147 -7.73 15.34 15.04
N GLY A 148 -7.72 16.08 13.95
CA GLY A 148 -8.78 16.08 12.94
C GLY A 148 -8.45 15.13 11.79
N VAL A 149 -9.39 14.28 11.43
CA VAL A 149 -9.26 13.30 10.34
C VAL A 149 -10.29 13.58 9.26
N VAL A 150 -9.84 13.82 8.04
CA VAL A 150 -10.70 13.78 6.86
C VAL A 150 -10.81 12.31 6.42
N GLY A 151 -11.98 11.72 6.68
CA GLY A 151 -12.28 10.32 6.40
C GLY A 151 -12.82 10.13 4.97
N SER A 152 -12.28 9.19 4.23
CA SER A 152 -12.75 8.84 2.89
C SER A 152 -14.09 8.09 2.93
N HIS A 153 -14.07 6.78 3.10
CA HIS A 153 -15.25 5.92 3.25
C HIS A 153 -15.15 5.10 4.54
N PRO A 154 -16.26 4.91 5.30
CA PRO A 154 -16.25 4.17 6.55
C PRO A 154 -16.21 2.64 6.33
N ILE A 155 -15.25 2.14 5.57
CA ILE A 155 -15.01 0.72 5.39
C ILE A 155 -14.11 0.16 6.51
N PRO A 156 -14.11 -1.16 6.76
CA PRO A 156 -13.37 -1.76 7.89
C PRO A 156 -11.89 -1.40 7.92
N GLU A 157 -11.22 -1.30 6.77
CA GLU A 157 -9.81 -0.93 6.69
C GLU A 157 -9.57 0.51 7.17
N ILE A 158 -10.38 1.46 6.70
CA ILE A 158 -10.22 2.87 7.07
C ILE A 158 -10.54 3.09 8.55
N ILE A 159 -11.60 2.46 9.07
CA ILE A 159 -11.93 2.50 10.50
C ILE A 159 -10.76 1.94 11.32
N ARG A 160 -10.20 0.79 10.95
CA ARG A 160 -9.03 0.21 11.62
C ARG A 160 -7.84 1.15 11.61
N ASN A 161 -7.57 1.81 10.48
CA ASN A 161 -6.47 2.76 10.34
C ASN A 161 -6.63 3.97 11.27
N ILE A 162 -7.83 4.54 11.37
CA ILE A 162 -8.13 5.66 12.29
C ILE A 162 -8.00 5.20 13.75
N ASN A 163 -8.49 4.00 14.08
CA ASN A 163 -8.34 3.45 15.43
C ASN A 163 -6.87 3.23 15.78
N ALA A 164 -6.06 2.74 14.84
CA ALA A 164 -4.62 2.54 15.04
C ALA A 164 -3.90 3.87 15.31
N LEU A 165 -4.19 4.89 14.52
CA LEU A 165 -3.67 6.24 14.74
C LEU A 165 -4.08 6.76 16.13
N THR A 166 -5.34 6.58 16.50
CA THR A 166 -5.87 7.01 17.81
C THR A 166 -5.13 6.32 18.95
N LEU A 167 -5.00 5.00 18.90
CA LEU A 167 -4.29 4.23 19.92
C LEU A 167 -2.81 4.63 20.00
N GLY A 168 -2.14 4.80 18.84
CA GLY A 168 -0.76 5.28 18.79
C GLY A 168 -0.59 6.64 19.47
N ALA A 169 -1.48 7.59 19.20
CA ALA A 169 -1.48 8.91 19.84
C ALA A 169 -1.74 8.81 21.35
N GLN A 170 -2.72 8.01 21.76
CA GLN A 170 -3.08 7.82 23.16
C GLN A 170 -2.04 7.05 23.99
N THR A 171 -1.16 6.28 23.33
CA THR A 171 -0.02 5.63 24.03
C THR A 171 0.94 6.64 24.66
N VAL A 172 1.07 7.82 24.07
CA VAL A 172 1.98 8.88 24.54
C VAL A 172 1.24 10.04 25.21
N ASN A 173 -0.05 10.19 24.92
CA ASN A 173 -0.91 11.20 25.54
C ASN A 173 -2.37 10.71 25.57
N PRO A 174 -2.82 10.14 26.71
CA PRO A 174 -4.15 9.51 26.82
C PRO A 174 -5.33 10.50 26.69
N ASP A 175 -5.09 11.79 26.82
CA ASP A 175 -6.15 12.82 26.72
C ASP A 175 -6.51 13.17 25.27
N ILE A 176 -5.79 12.62 24.30
CA ILE A 176 -6.03 12.91 22.89
C ILE A 176 -7.40 12.42 22.43
N LYS A 177 -8.07 13.33 21.71
CA LYS A 177 -9.34 13.07 21.01
C LYS A 177 -9.11 13.13 19.51
N VAL A 178 -9.72 12.18 18.79
CA VAL A 178 -9.71 12.14 17.34
C VAL A 178 -11.12 12.43 16.83
N LYS A 179 -11.23 13.45 15.98
CA LYS A 179 -12.48 13.85 15.32
C LYS A 179 -12.42 13.47 13.85
N VAL A 180 -13.50 12.89 13.32
CA VAL A 180 -13.55 12.43 11.93
C VAL A 180 -14.68 13.15 11.19
N VAL A 181 -14.36 13.72 10.03
CA VAL A 181 -15.35 14.22 9.06
C VAL A 181 -15.29 13.31 7.83
N TRP A 182 -16.36 12.57 7.59
CA TRP A 182 -16.48 11.66 6.44
C TRP A 182 -16.94 12.39 5.20
N ILE A 183 -16.18 12.31 4.09
CA ILE A 183 -16.53 12.95 2.82
C ILE A 183 -17.15 12.00 1.79
N ASN A 184 -17.14 10.68 2.08
CA ASN A 184 -17.65 9.63 1.20
C ASN A 184 -17.07 9.69 -0.22
N SER A 185 -15.77 9.93 -0.33
CA SER A 185 -15.00 9.91 -1.57
C SER A 185 -13.57 9.48 -1.32
N TRP A 186 -12.96 8.78 -2.28
CA TRP A 186 -11.53 8.47 -2.26
C TRP A 186 -10.68 9.65 -2.71
N PHE A 187 -11.18 10.44 -3.66
CA PHE A 187 -10.48 11.58 -4.22
C PHE A 187 -11.47 12.69 -4.57
N ASP A 188 -11.51 13.73 -3.76
CA ASP A 188 -12.36 14.91 -3.96
C ASP A 188 -11.69 16.14 -3.29
N PRO A 189 -10.70 16.76 -3.97
CA PRO A 189 -9.93 17.86 -3.39
C PRO A 189 -10.75 19.01 -2.81
N PRO A 190 -11.87 19.45 -3.41
CA PRO A 190 -12.75 20.46 -2.79
C PRO A 190 -13.34 20.01 -1.46
N LYS A 191 -13.91 18.79 -1.39
CA LYS A 191 -14.48 18.28 -0.14
C LYS A 191 -13.42 18.04 0.93
N ASP A 192 -12.23 17.57 0.53
CA ASP A 192 -11.08 17.44 1.45
C ASP A 192 -10.74 18.77 2.09
N MET A 193 -10.68 19.83 1.28
CA MET A 193 -10.35 21.18 1.74
C MET A 193 -11.41 21.71 2.72
N ASP A 194 -12.70 21.56 2.38
CA ASP A 194 -13.80 22.01 3.24
C ASP A 194 -13.84 21.26 4.57
N ALA A 195 -13.67 19.94 4.54
CA ALA A 195 -13.63 19.11 5.74
C ALA A 195 -12.42 19.43 6.63
N ALA A 196 -11.24 19.60 6.03
CA ALA A 196 -10.03 19.96 6.77
C ALA A 196 -10.13 21.34 7.38
N LYS A 197 -10.74 22.32 6.69
CA LYS A 197 -10.99 23.67 7.22
C LYS A 197 -11.94 23.63 8.42
N ALA A 198 -13.04 22.87 8.32
CA ALA A 198 -13.96 22.70 9.44
C ALA A 198 -13.28 22.07 10.66
N LEU A 199 -12.41 21.07 10.46
CA LEU A 199 -11.62 20.47 11.53
C LEU A 199 -10.62 21.44 12.16
N LEU A 200 -9.95 22.26 11.35
CA LEU A 200 -9.03 23.30 11.82
C LEU A 200 -9.76 24.37 12.65
N ASP A 201 -10.92 24.83 12.17
CA ASP A 201 -11.75 25.82 12.86
C ASP A 201 -12.36 25.27 14.18
N ASP A 202 -12.53 23.94 14.28
CA ASP A 202 -12.93 23.22 15.49
C ASP A 202 -11.76 22.95 16.47
N GLY A 203 -10.61 23.57 16.26
CA GLY A 203 -9.46 23.60 17.17
C GLY A 203 -8.52 22.40 17.09
N ASN A 204 -8.59 21.60 16.03
CA ASN A 204 -7.62 20.54 15.81
C ASN A 204 -6.29 21.13 15.31
N ASP A 205 -5.18 20.82 15.96
CA ASP A 205 -3.84 21.30 15.59
C ASP A 205 -3.01 20.23 14.84
N ILE A 206 -3.55 19.04 14.69
CA ILE A 206 -3.04 18.01 13.80
C ILE A 206 -4.14 17.63 12.81
N LEU A 207 -3.85 17.69 11.51
CA LEU A 207 -4.77 17.29 10.46
C LEU A 207 -4.22 16.04 9.73
N TYR A 208 -5.07 15.06 9.54
CA TYR A 208 -4.77 13.81 8.87
C TYR A 208 -5.84 13.48 7.80
N THR A 209 -5.43 12.86 6.73
CA THR A 209 -6.36 12.41 5.69
C THR A 209 -6.29 10.90 5.47
N THR A 210 -7.42 10.31 5.07
CA THR A 210 -7.51 8.95 4.51
C THR A 210 -7.93 8.96 3.05
N THR A 211 -7.88 10.12 2.40
CA THR A 211 -8.11 10.30 0.96
C THR A 211 -6.79 10.35 0.19
N ASP A 212 -6.86 10.27 -1.12
CA ASP A 212 -5.69 10.29 -2.02
C ASP A 212 -5.21 11.71 -2.34
N SER A 213 -5.98 12.71 -1.96
CA SER A 213 -5.66 14.12 -2.26
C SER A 213 -4.69 14.71 -1.22
N PRO A 214 -3.70 15.50 -1.63
CA PRO A 214 -2.82 16.24 -0.72
C PRO A 214 -3.45 17.53 -0.15
N SER A 215 -4.74 17.78 -0.38
CA SER A 215 -5.41 19.05 0.00
C SER A 215 -5.31 19.37 1.48
N VAL A 216 -5.43 18.34 2.35
CA VAL A 216 -5.31 18.50 3.81
C VAL A 216 -3.91 18.99 4.21
N VAL A 217 -2.88 18.44 3.58
CA VAL A 217 -1.49 18.84 3.80
C VAL A 217 -1.25 20.26 3.30
N SER A 218 -1.80 20.60 2.14
CA SER A 218 -1.72 21.95 1.57
C SER A 218 -2.44 22.99 2.45
N LEU A 219 -3.60 22.63 3.02
CA LEU A 219 -4.33 23.52 3.93
C LEU A 219 -3.52 23.86 5.20
N ALA A 220 -2.93 22.86 5.83
CA ALA A 220 -2.09 23.10 7.01
C ALA A 220 -0.92 24.05 6.71
N GLN A 221 -0.27 23.85 5.55
CA GLN A 221 0.79 24.74 5.07
C GLN A 221 0.29 26.17 4.83
N GLN A 222 -0.88 26.32 4.22
CA GLN A 222 -1.48 27.61 3.95
C GLN A 222 -1.86 28.32 5.24
N ALA A 223 -2.55 27.67 6.16
CA ALA A 223 -2.97 28.22 7.44
C ALA A 223 -1.79 28.72 8.28
N TRP A 224 -0.65 28.01 8.23
CA TRP A 224 0.57 28.46 8.88
C TRP A 224 1.17 29.72 8.20
N LYS A 225 1.23 29.74 6.86
CA LYS A 225 1.82 30.85 6.12
C LYS A 225 0.99 32.13 6.18
N SER A 226 -0.35 32.00 6.09
CA SER A 226 -1.26 33.15 6.03
C SER A 226 -1.60 33.70 7.41
N ASP A 227 -1.88 32.81 8.36
CA ASP A 227 -2.51 33.16 9.63
C ASP A 227 -1.63 32.87 10.85
N GLY A 228 -0.41 32.34 10.62
CA GLY A 228 0.49 31.93 11.69
C GLY A 228 -0.04 30.77 12.55
N LYS A 229 -1.08 30.05 12.09
CA LYS A 229 -1.67 28.95 12.84
C LYS A 229 -0.68 27.79 12.97
N GLU A 230 -0.39 27.37 14.18
CA GLU A 230 0.48 26.22 14.46
C GLU A 230 -0.28 24.93 14.29
N VAL A 231 -0.49 24.52 13.05
CA VAL A 231 -1.13 23.27 12.67
C VAL A 231 -0.17 22.37 11.90
N TRP A 232 -0.16 21.09 12.22
CA TRP A 232 0.59 20.08 11.51
C TRP A 232 -0.31 19.21 10.64
N SER A 233 0.29 18.53 9.66
CA SER A 233 -0.41 17.61 8.77
C SER A 233 0.31 16.28 8.62
N MET A 234 -0.45 15.26 8.28
CA MET A 234 0.04 13.92 7.95
C MET A 234 -0.54 13.42 6.63
N GLY A 235 0.30 12.75 5.84
CA GLY A 235 -0.07 12.22 4.53
C GLY A 235 -0.67 10.83 4.56
N ASN A 236 -1.23 10.43 3.41
CA ASN A 236 -1.87 9.15 3.19
C ASN A 236 -1.30 8.44 1.97
N ASP A 237 -1.05 7.13 2.10
CA ASP A 237 -0.70 6.18 1.05
C ASP A 237 0.60 6.46 0.28
N ALA A 238 0.99 7.72 0.13
CA ALA A 238 2.17 8.19 -0.59
C ALA A 238 2.86 9.35 0.14
N PRO A 239 4.12 9.70 -0.22
CA PRO A 239 4.76 10.90 0.27
C PRO A 239 4.00 12.15 -0.20
N MET A 240 3.56 12.98 0.75
CA MET A 240 2.83 14.23 0.48
C MET A 240 3.56 15.47 1.03
N GLY A 241 4.79 15.31 1.55
CA GLY A 241 5.53 16.36 2.24
C GLY A 241 5.79 17.61 1.39
N ASP A 242 5.94 17.47 0.06
CA ASP A 242 6.15 18.59 -0.85
C ASP A 242 4.97 19.57 -0.90
N ASN A 243 3.76 19.09 -0.55
CA ASN A 243 2.55 19.91 -0.47
C ASN A 243 2.44 20.74 0.81
N GLY A 244 3.26 20.44 1.82
CA GLY A 244 3.28 21.13 3.10
C GLY A 244 4.65 21.16 3.77
N PRO A 245 5.71 21.66 3.09
CA PRO A 245 7.11 21.44 3.47
C PRO A 245 7.47 21.97 4.88
N ASP A 246 6.70 22.90 5.43
CA ASP A 246 6.97 23.47 6.74
C ASP A 246 6.12 22.87 7.85
N ARG A 247 4.96 22.27 7.52
CA ARG A 247 3.95 21.77 8.47
C ARG A 247 3.55 20.32 8.23
N TYR A 248 4.42 19.56 7.62
CA TYR A 248 4.28 18.11 7.43
C TYR A 248 5.01 17.36 8.54
N ILE A 249 4.37 16.36 9.12
CA ILE A 249 5.00 15.45 10.09
C ILE A 249 5.65 14.29 9.33
N THR A 250 4.87 13.40 8.86
CA THR A 250 5.16 12.22 8.03
C THR A 250 3.81 11.67 7.55
N GLY A 251 3.81 10.54 6.90
CA GLY A 251 2.59 9.84 6.50
C GLY A 251 2.84 8.34 6.40
N MET A 252 1.80 7.56 6.32
CA MET A 252 1.92 6.17 5.91
C MET A 252 2.09 6.10 4.40
N MET A 253 2.92 5.18 3.93
CA MET A 253 3.01 4.88 2.51
C MET A 253 3.02 3.38 2.26
N PHE A 254 2.47 2.99 1.09
CA PHE A 254 2.52 1.63 0.59
C PHE A 254 3.75 1.39 -0.30
N ASN A 255 4.30 0.18 -0.19
CA ASN A 255 5.36 -0.34 -1.05
C ASN A 255 4.89 -1.63 -1.75
N TRP A 256 3.82 -1.52 -2.55
CA TRP A 256 3.18 -2.65 -3.23
C TRP A 256 4.13 -3.48 -4.10
N ASN A 257 5.24 -2.86 -4.56
CA ASN A 257 6.23 -3.53 -5.41
C ASN A 257 6.80 -4.81 -4.78
N VAL A 258 7.01 -4.85 -3.46
CA VAL A 258 7.59 -6.02 -2.79
C VAL A 258 6.60 -7.20 -2.82
N LEU A 259 5.33 -6.95 -2.55
CA LEU A 259 4.29 -7.96 -2.56
C LEU A 259 3.97 -8.43 -3.98
N TYR A 260 3.82 -7.51 -4.93
CA TYR A 260 3.56 -7.87 -6.32
C TYR A 260 4.67 -8.69 -6.93
N LYS A 261 5.92 -8.30 -6.69
CA LYS A 261 7.06 -9.08 -7.17
C LYS A 261 7.04 -10.49 -6.59
N HIS A 262 6.83 -10.63 -5.30
CA HIS A 262 6.74 -11.94 -4.66
C HIS A 262 5.67 -12.83 -5.30
N ILE A 263 4.44 -12.35 -5.42
CA ILE A 263 3.32 -13.10 -5.98
C ILE A 263 3.60 -13.51 -7.43
N VAL A 264 4.08 -12.57 -8.24
CA VAL A 264 4.34 -12.83 -9.66
C VAL A 264 5.52 -13.78 -9.86
N ASP A 265 6.56 -13.70 -9.04
CA ASP A 265 7.68 -14.66 -9.06
C ASP A 265 7.21 -16.08 -8.65
N GLN A 266 6.32 -16.21 -7.67
CA GLN A 266 5.71 -17.50 -7.31
C GLN A 266 4.91 -18.08 -8.50
N LEU A 267 4.12 -17.26 -9.18
CA LEU A 267 3.39 -17.68 -10.36
C LEU A 267 4.33 -18.10 -11.50
N ALA A 268 5.37 -17.31 -11.78
CA ALA A 268 6.35 -17.59 -12.84
C ALA A 268 7.13 -18.88 -12.60
N SER A 269 7.39 -19.22 -11.35
CA SER A 269 8.08 -20.45 -10.94
C SER A 269 7.16 -21.65 -10.75
N GLY A 270 5.84 -21.50 -10.96
CA GLY A 270 4.84 -22.56 -10.73
C GLY A 270 4.65 -22.94 -9.26
N LYS A 271 5.01 -22.05 -8.33
CA LYS A 271 4.93 -22.28 -6.88
C LYS A 271 3.80 -21.49 -6.20
N LEU A 272 3.02 -20.75 -6.99
CA LEU A 272 1.92 -19.98 -6.43
C LEU A 272 0.84 -20.93 -5.90
N GLU A 273 0.56 -20.82 -4.62
CA GLU A 273 -0.53 -21.54 -3.96
C GLU A 273 -1.68 -20.56 -3.69
N MET A 274 -2.92 -21.03 -3.78
CA MET A 274 -4.10 -20.26 -3.42
C MET A 274 -4.41 -20.38 -1.93
N ASN A 275 -5.30 -19.53 -1.43
CA ASN A 275 -5.71 -19.47 -0.03
C ASN A 275 -4.60 -19.04 0.94
N GLN A 276 -3.61 -18.29 0.44
CA GLN A 276 -2.51 -17.74 1.25
C GLN A 276 -2.93 -16.49 2.02
N ARG A 277 -3.83 -15.67 1.43
CA ARG A 277 -4.28 -14.39 2.02
C ARG A 277 -3.09 -13.55 2.46
N TRP A 278 -2.24 -13.18 1.48
CA TRP A 278 -1.00 -12.40 1.77
C TRP A 278 -1.32 -11.16 2.59
N ALA A 279 -0.84 -11.14 3.82
CA ALA A 279 -1.05 -10.08 4.79
C ALA A 279 0.32 -9.61 5.31
N TRP A 280 0.93 -8.65 4.61
CA TRP A 280 2.27 -8.15 4.87
C TRP A 280 2.23 -6.79 5.56
N GLY A 281 3.30 -6.44 6.27
CA GLY A 281 3.37 -5.23 7.08
C GLY A 281 4.69 -4.50 7.00
N LEU A 282 5.10 -3.95 8.13
CA LEU A 282 6.39 -3.28 8.31
C LEU A 282 7.58 -4.24 8.13
N GLN A 283 7.46 -5.47 8.61
CA GLN A 283 8.53 -6.48 8.53
C GLN A 283 8.89 -6.80 7.09
N GLU A 284 7.88 -6.96 6.21
CA GLU A 284 8.08 -7.24 4.79
C GLU A 284 8.29 -5.95 3.97
N ASN A 285 8.33 -4.79 4.63
CA ASN A 285 8.42 -3.49 3.97
C ASN A 285 7.26 -3.23 2.99
N CYS A 286 6.07 -3.81 3.24
CA CYS A 286 4.87 -3.56 2.43
C CYS A 286 4.22 -2.21 2.75
N VAL A 287 4.45 -1.73 3.98
CA VAL A 287 4.09 -0.40 4.44
C VAL A 287 5.28 0.24 5.15
N GLY A 288 5.27 1.57 5.24
CA GLY A 288 6.29 2.32 5.95
C GLY A 288 5.85 3.75 6.24
N LEU A 289 6.76 4.51 6.82
CA LEU A 289 6.60 5.95 6.97
C LEU A 289 7.15 6.65 5.73
N SER A 290 6.48 7.70 5.28
CA SER A 290 7.04 8.62 4.28
C SER A 290 8.19 9.43 4.90
N PRO A 291 9.01 10.11 4.08
CA PRO A 291 10.05 10.99 4.61
C PRO A 291 9.49 11.96 5.66
N TRP A 292 10.24 12.16 6.73
CA TRP A 292 9.89 13.10 7.79
C TRP A 292 9.93 14.53 7.30
N GLY A 293 9.00 15.36 7.78
CA GLY A 293 9.03 16.79 7.57
C GLY A 293 10.25 17.45 8.24
N LYS A 294 10.84 18.42 7.56
CA LYS A 294 12.12 19.07 7.98
C LYS A 294 12.08 19.76 9.35
N ASN A 295 10.88 20.15 9.80
CA ASN A 295 10.68 20.89 11.06
C ASN A 295 10.18 19.99 12.21
N VAL A 296 10.09 18.68 11.99
CA VAL A 296 9.73 17.73 13.06
C VAL A 296 10.92 17.61 14.03
N PRO A 297 10.71 17.78 15.36
CA PRO A 297 11.79 17.64 16.34
C PRO A 297 12.48 16.27 16.27
N GLY A 298 13.81 16.27 16.39
CA GLY A 298 14.61 15.05 16.23
C GLY A 298 14.32 13.97 17.29
N ASP A 299 13.93 14.36 18.50
CA ASP A 299 13.54 13.43 19.56
C ASP A 299 12.22 12.70 19.23
N VAL A 300 11.26 13.38 18.58
CA VAL A 300 10.03 12.75 18.05
C VAL A 300 10.37 11.74 16.99
N VAL A 301 11.20 12.12 16.00
CA VAL A 301 11.67 11.21 14.93
C VAL A 301 12.34 9.99 15.53
N ASN A 302 13.32 10.19 16.42
CA ASN A 302 14.08 9.10 17.02
C ASN A 302 13.20 8.14 17.81
N LYS A 303 12.23 8.67 18.58
CA LYS A 303 11.31 7.84 19.36
C LYS A 303 10.44 6.95 18.46
N VAL A 304 9.87 7.50 17.41
CA VAL A 304 9.01 6.76 16.49
C VAL A 304 9.82 5.72 15.68
N GLU A 305 11.00 6.12 15.17
CA GLU A 305 11.86 5.19 14.43
C GLU A 305 12.35 4.03 15.32
N THR A 306 12.65 4.29 16.60
CA THR A 306 12.98 3.22 17.55
C THR A 306 11.84 2.23 17.72
N ILE A 307 10.61 2.73 17.92
CA ILE A 307 9.44 1.86 18.06
C ILE A 307 9.19 1.06 16.76
N LYS A 308 9.37 1.70 15.60
CA LYS A 308 9.27 1.03 14.30
C LYS A 308 10.30 -0.10 14.18
N MET A 309 11.54 0.14 14.55
CA MET A 309 12.59 -0.89 14.49
C MET A 309 12.33 -2.04 15.44
N ASN A 310 11.88 -1.77 16.66
CA ASN A 310 11.49 -2.81 17.62
C ASN A 310 10.34 -3.67 17.05
N TRP A 311 9.39 -3.06 16.34
CA TRP A 311 8.32 -3.81 15.66
C TRP A 311 8.85 -4.70 14.54
N ILE A 312 9.74 -4.16 13.70
CA ILE A 312 10.36 -4.91 12.58
C ILE A 312 11.18 -6.10 13.10
N ASN A 313 11.89 -5.92 14.22
CA ASN A 313 12.73 -6.96 14.84
C ASN A 313 11.95 -7.94 15.73
N ASP A 314 10.62 -7.83 15.79
CA ASP A 314 9.75 -8.61 16.68
C ASP A 314 10.02 -8.44 18.18
N GLU A 315 10.73 -7.37 18.56
CA GLU A 315 11.03 -7.04 19.96
C GLU A 315 9.81 -6.52 20.73
N MET A 316 8.76 -6.15 20.01
CA MET A 316 7.47 -5.71 20.57
C MET A 316 6.60 -6.89 21.06
N GLY A 317 7.02 -8.14 20.79
CA GLY A 317 6.20 -9.33 21.00
C GLY A 317 4.92 -9.29 20.16
N THR A 318 4.04 -10.26 20.36
CA THR A 318 2.71 -10.29 19.74
C THR A 318 1.76 -9.22 20.29
N TYR A 319 2.27 -8.12 20.78
CA TYR A 319 1.46 -7.00 21.25
C TYR A 319 0.92 -6.23 20.04
N TYR A 320 -0.05 -6.84 19.38
CA TYR A 320 -0.96 -6.12 18.50
C TYR A 320 -2.02 -5.49 19.42
N PRO A 321 -2.09 -4.19 19.59
CA PRO A 321 -3.14 -3.55 20.38
C PRO A 321 -4.49 -3.55 19.65
N PHE A 322 -4.69 -4.45 18.66
CA PHE A 322 -5.87 -4.52 17.78
C PHE A 322 -6.48 -5.92 17.74
#